data_06060eda269fe6609022a8b0c92c4de9
#
_entry.id   06060eda269fe6609022a8b0c92c4de9
#
_cell.length_a   1.000
_cell.length_b   1.000
_cell.length_c   1.000
_cell.angle_alpha   90.00
_cell.angle_beta   90.00
_cell.angle_gamma   90.00
#
_symmetry.space_group_name_H-M   'P 1'
#
loop_
_entity.id
_entity.type
_entity.pdbx_description
1 polymer ?
#
loop_
_entity_poly.entity_id
_entity_poly.type
_entity_poly.pdbx_seq_one_letter_code
_entity_poly.pdbx_strand_id
1 'polypeptide(L)'
;MQPVLNVEDVKRVEVALTRVGVSISELMHRAGCAAAQEALALGDVQNAVILAGMGNNGGDGWVAAEALLAHGVNVKVVTPVEPDQLSGDLARQVAQRAVRAGVSTLVGPSRDELEGLLSASDVALDCMLGTGFHGDV
;
A
#
# COMPACT_ATOMS: atom_id res chain seq x y z
N MET A 1 16.55 -9.05 -7.58
CA MET A 1 15.95 -8.31 -6.46
C MET A 1 14.89 -7.37 -7.01
N GLN A 2 13.70 -7.42 -6.43
CA GLN A 2 12.64 -6.52 -6.85
C GLN A 2 12.80 -5.14 -6.22
N PRO A 3 12.51 -4.06 -6.96
CA PRO A 3 12.49 -2.73 -6.37
C PRO A 3 11.44 -2.62 -5.26
N VAL A 4 11.79 -1.93 -4.19
CA VAL A 4 10.89 -1.66 -3.07
C VAL A 4 10.78 -0.15 -2.91
N LEU A 5 9.53 0.35 -2.92
CA LEU A 5 9.25 1.76 -2.66
C LEU A 5 8.84 1.93 -1.21
N ASN A 6 9.46 2.90 -0.53
CA ASN A 6 9.19 3.17 0.87
C ASN A 6 8.17 4.29 0.99
N VAL A 7 7.08 4.03 1.71
CA VAL A 7 5.99 4.98 1.89
C VAL A 7 6.41 6.21 2.71
N GLU A 8 7.49 6.14 3.47
CA GLU A 8 7.97 7.29 4.26
C GLU A 8 8.35 8.49 3.41
N ASP A 9 8.88 8.27 2.21
CA ASP A 9 9.21 9.34 1.30
C ASP A 9 7.95 10.09 0.86
N VAL A 10 6.86 9.37 0.73
CA VAL A 10 5.55 9.95 0.39
C VAL A 10 4.99 10.71 1.60
N LYS A 11 5.22 10.21 2.81
CA LYS A 11 4.74 10.83 4.06
C LYS A 11 5.27 12.24 4.28
N ARG A 12 6.46 12.56 3.83
CA ARG A 12 7.00 13.92 3.93
C ARG A 12 6.14 14.93 3.17
N VAL A 13 5.64 14.51 2.02
CA VAL A 13 4.75 15.34 1.21
C VAL A 13 3.41 15.50 1.93
N GLU A 14 2.88 14.45 2.55
CA GLU A 14 1.64 14.51 3.33
C GLU A 14 1.72 15.55 4.44
N VAL A 15 2.80 15.58 5.22
CA VAL A 15 2.97 16.54 6.31
C VAL A 15 2.94 17.96 5.77
N ALA A 16 3.62 18.23 4.66
CA ALA A 16 3.64 19.56 4.05
C ALA A 16 2.24 19.97 3.57
N LEU A 17 1.49 19.06 2.94
CA LEU A 17 0.15 19.33 2.43
C LEU A 17 -0.86 19.56 3.55
N THR A 18 -0.73 18.85 4.68
CA THR A 18 -1.60 19.06 5.84
C THR A 18 -1.57 20.50 6.32
N ARG A 19 -0.43 21.15 6.23
CA ARG A 19 -0.27 22.55 6.67
C ARG A 19 -1.04 23.53 5.79
N VAL A 20 -1.46 23.14 4.60
CA VAL A 20 -2.27 23.99 3.73
C VAL A 20 -3.75 23.56 3.68
N GLY A 21 -4.17 22.75 4.65
CA GLY A 21 -5.59 22.43 4.86
C GLY A 21 -6.14 21.29 4.02
N VAL A 22 -5.31 20.40 3.51
CA VAL A 22 -5.75 19.23 2.76
C VAL A 22 -6.26 18.16 3.75
N SER A 23 -7.40 17.52 3.46
CA SER A 23 -7.95 16.48 4.33
C SER A 23 -7.08 15.23 4.37
N ILE A 24 -7.21 14.45 5.46
CA ILE A 24 -6.48 13.17 5.61
C ILE A 24 -6.88 12.20 4.50
N SER A 25 -8.16 12.14 4.17
CA SER A 25 -8.64 11.26 3.09
C SER A 25 -8.01 11.62 1.74
N GLU A 26 -7.94 12.91 1.44
CA GLU A 26 -7.33 13.37 0.19
C GLU A 26 -5.83 13.11 0.17
N LEU A 27 -5.16 13.31 1.30
CA LEU A 27 -3.73 13.01 1.43
C LEU A 27 -3.45 11.53 1.19
N MET A 28 -4.25 10.66 1.77
CA MET A 28 -4.12 9.22 1.59
C MET A 28 -4.30 8.85 0.11
N HIS A 29 -5.29 9.44 -0.54
CA HIS A 29 -5.53 9.20 -1.97
C HIS A 29 -4.32 9.63 -2.80
N ARG A 30 -3.79 10.83 -2.56
CA ARG A 30 -2.62 11.35 -3.27
C ARG A 30 -1.38 10.51 -3.02
N ALA A 31 -1.16 10.12 -1.78
CA ALA A 31 0.00 9.29 -1.40
C ALA A 31 -0.05 7.93 -2.09
N GLY A 32 -1.21 7.28 -2.08
CA GLY A 32 -1.38 5.99 -2.73
C GLY A 32 -1.21 6.08 -4.25
N CYS A 33 -1.80 7.08 -4.87
CA CYS A 33 -1.66 7.30 -6.32
C CYS A 33 -0.21 7.61 -6.70
N ALA A 34 0.49 8.41 -5.90
CA ALA A 34 1.90 8.72 -6.15
C ALA A 34 2.77 7.47 -6.06
N ALA A 35 2.52 6.63 -5.05
CA ALA A 35 3.25 5.36 -4.92
C ALA A 35 2.99 4.44 -6.11
N ALA A 36 1.76 4.37 -6.58
CA ALA A 36 1.41 3.58 -7.76
C ALA A 36 2.13 4.10 -9.01
N GLN A 37 2.17 5.42 -9.20
CA GLN A 37 2.86 6.02 -10.33
C GLN A 37 4.36 5.73 -10.30
N GLU A 38 4.98 5.82 -9.13
CA GLU A 38 6.40 5.49 -8.99
C GLU A 38 6.67 4.02 -9.31
N ALA A 39 5.79 3.13 -8.86
CA ALA A 39 5.92 1.70 -9.19
C ALA A 39 5.84 1.48 -10.70
N LEU A 40 4.87 2.12 -11.36
CA LEU A 40 4.70 1.99 -12.81
C LEU A 40 5.88 2.58 -13.58
N ALA A 41 6.53 3.60 -13.04
CA ALA A 41 7.69 4.24 -13.67
C ALA A 41 8.94 3.35 -13.64
N LEU A 42 8.96 2.27 -12.86
CA LEU A 42 10.10 1.35 -12.80
C LEU A 42 10.24 0.49 -14.05
N GLY A 43 9.24 0.44 -14.88
CA GLY A 43 9.28 -0.32 -16.12
C GLY A 43 7.99 -1.10 -16.37
N ASP A 44 8.11 -2.26 -16.98
CA ASP A 44 6.96 -3.11 -17.28
C ASP A 44 6.58 -3.91 -16.03
N VAL A 45 5.65 -3.39 -15.27
CA VAL A 45 5.16 -4.01 -14.02
C VAL A 45 3.86 -4.75 -14.31
N GLN A 46 3.90 -6.08 -14.19
CA GLN A 46 2.73 -6.93 -14.38
C GLN A 46 2.20 -7.47 -13.06
N ASN A 47 3.08 -7.69 -12.09
CA ASN A 47 2.70 -8.23 -10.77
C ASN A 47 3.28 -7.37 -9.66
N ALA A 48 2.44 -6.88 -8.79
CA ALA A 48 2.84 -6.05 -7.67
C ALA A 48 2.34 -6.64 -6.36
N VAL A 49 3.16 -6.55 -5.32
CA VAL A 49 2.81 -6.91 -3.95
C VAL A 49 2.85 -5.65 -3.11
N ILE A 50 1.84 -5.46 -2.29
CA ILE A 50 1.79 -4.36 -1.34
C ILE A 50 1.76 -4.94 0.06
N LEU A 51 2.71 -4.53 0.89
CA LEU A 51 2.77 -4.92 2.30
C LEU A 51 2.08 -3.81 3.10
N ALA A 52 0.84 -4.07 3.53
CA ALA A 52 0.02 -3.07 4.20
C ALA A 52 -0.01 -3.31 5.71
N GLY A 53 0.28 -2.26 6.49
CA GLY A 53 0.11 -2.26 7.93
C GLY A 53 -1.34 -1.98 8.33
N MET A 54 -1.59 -1.84 9.63
CA MET A 54 -2.94 -1.72 10.16
C MET A 54 -3.53 -0.32 10.14
N GLY A 55 -2.70 0.72 10.17
CA GLY A 55 -3.15 2.11 10.26
C GLY A 55 -3.18 2.83 8.93
N ASN A 56 -3.12 4.16 8.97
CA ASN A 56 -3.24 5.00 7.79
C ASN A 56 -2.15 4.77 6.75
N ASN A 57 -0.97 4.34 7.16
CA ASN A 57 0.09 4.01 6.20
C ASN A 57 -0.27 2.80 5.35
N GLY A 58 -0.91 1.81 5.97
CA GLY A 58 -1.49 0.70 5.24
C GLY A 58 -2.58 1.17 4.29
N GLY A 59 -3.34 2.19 4.70
CA GLY A 59 -4.36 2.80 3.85
C GLY A 59 -3.80 3.34 2.54
N ASP A 60 -2.63 3.99 2.60
CA ASP A 60 -1.94 4.43 1.38
C ASP A 60 -1.67 3.25 0.45
N GLY A 61 -1.32 2.10 1.02
CA GLY A 61 -1.09 0.87 0.26
C GLY A 61 -2.34 0.34 -0.42
N TRP A 62 -3.48 0.40 0.27
CA TRP A 62 -4.74 -0.03 -0.33
C TRP A 62 -5.17 0.88 -1.47
N VAL A 63 -4.95 2.20 -1.34
CA VAL A 63 -5.21 3.14 -2.43
C VAL A 63 -4.29 2.87 -3.62
N ALA A 64 -3.00 2.62 -3.35
CA ALA A 64 -2.04 2.27 -4.40
C ALA A 64 -2.45 0.98 -5.12
N ALA A 65 -2.94 -0.01 -4.37
CA ALA A 65 -3.40 -1.28 -4.93
C ALA A 65 -4.53 -1.07 -5.93
N GLU A 66 -5.53 -0.28 -5.55
CA GLU A 66 -6.65 0.02 -6.45
C GLU A 66 -6.18 0.75 -7.71
N ALA A 67 -5.26 1.71 -7.56
CA ALA A 67 -4.71 2.46 -8.68
C ALA A 67 -3.92 1.55 -9.64
N LEU A 68 -3.10 0.66 -9.10
CA LEU A 68 -2.34 -0.29 -9.92
C LEU A 68 -3.27 -1.26 -10.65
N LEU A 69 -4.29 -1.75 -9.96
CA LEU A 69 -5.27 -2.62 -10.58
C LEU A 69 -5.96 -1.94 -11.77
N ALA A 70 -6.30 -0.65 -11.62
CA ALA A 70 -6.92 0.13 -12.67
C ALA A 70 -6.01 0.29 -13.91
N HIS A 71 -4.70 0.14 -13.73
CA HIS A 71 -3.72 0.17 -14.81
C HIS A 71 -3.40 -1.23 -15.37
N GLY A 72 -4.16 -2.24 -14.98
CA GLY A 72 -3.99 -3.59 -15.50
C GLY A 72 -2.91 -4.43 -14.81
N VAL A 73 -2.41 -3.96 -13.66
CA VAL A 73 -1.41 -4.71 -12.88
C VAL A 73 -2.12 -5.74 -12.00
N ASN A 74 -1.57 -6.95 -11.92
CA ASN A 74 -2.03 -7.94 -10.95
C ASN A 74 -1.48 -7.54 -9.59
N VAL A 75 -2.37 -7.23 -8.65
CA VAL A 75 -1.98 -6.72 -7.34
C VAL A 75 -2.43 -7.67 -6.25
N LYS A 76 -1.53 -7.93 -5.31
CA LYS A 76 -1.88 -8.63 -4.08
C LYS A 76 -1.46 -7.77 -2.90
N VAL A 77 -2.39 -7.56 -1.97
CA VAL A 77 -2.11 -6.85 -0.72
C VAL A 77 -1.93 -7.89 0.38
N VAL A 78 -0.76 -7.85 1.00
CA VAL A 78 -0.46 -8.65 2.20
C VAL A 78 -0.83 -7.81 3.40
N THR A 79 -1.70 -8.32 4.24
CA THR A 79 -2.25 -7.60 5.40
C THR A 79 -2.20 -8.50 6.63
N PRO A 80 -1.95 -7.94 7.83
CA PRO A 80 -1.92 -8.75 9.05
C PRO A 80 -3.31 -9.22 9.48
N VAL A 81 -4.37 -8.50 9.11
CA VAL A 81 -5.75 -8.82 9.50
C VAL A 81 -6.68 -8.61 8.31
N GLU A 82 -7.90 -9.13 8.41
CA GLU A 82 -8.93 -8.86 7.40
C GLU A 82 -9.21 -7.35 7.31
N PRO A 83 -9.60 -6.84 6.14
CA PRO A 83 -9.90 -5.41 6.00
C PRO A 83 -10.86 -4.85 7.04
N ASP A 84 -11.87 -5.61 7.44
CA ASP A 84 -12.85 -5.16 8.44
C ASP A 84 -12.27 -5.01 9.85
N GLN A 85 -11.10 -5.59 10.08
CA GLN A 85 -10.42 -5.57 11.38
C GLN A 85 -9.33 -4.50 11.48
N LEU A 86 -9.14 -3.69 10.44
CA LEU A 86 -8.17 -2.61 10.46
C LEU A 86 -8.55 -1.56 11.51
N SER A 87 -7.54 -0.95 12.12
CA SER A 87 -7.75 -0.11 13.31
C SER A 87 -8.32 1.27 13.03
N GLY A 88 -8.23 1.80 11.84
CA GLY A 88 -8.74 3.12 11.49
C GLY A 88 -9.96 3.06 10.58
N ASP A 89 -10.93 3.95 10.78
CA ASP A 89 -12.11 4.00 9.92
C ASP A 89 -11.73 4.24 8.46
N LEU A 90 -10.84 5.19 8.21
CA LEU A 90 -10.42 5.52 6.85
C LEU A 90 -9.67 4.34 6.22
N ALA A 91 -8.77 3.70 6.97
CA ALA A 91 -8.05 2.53 6.47
C ALA A 91 -9.03 1.40 6.08
N ARG A 92 -10.05 1.15 6.92
CA ARG A 92 -11.08 0.17 6.61
C ARG A 92 -11.84 0.52 5.34
N GLN A 93 -12.21 1.79 5.18
CA GLN A 93 -12.97 2.24 4.01
C GLN A 93 -12.18 2.04 2.71
N VAL A 94 -10.91 2.44 2.69
CA VAL A 94 -10.10 2.31 1.48
C VAL A 94 -9.77 0.85 1.19
N ALA A 95 -9.59 0.03 2.22
CA ALA A 95 -9.35 -1.40 2.05
C ALA A 95 -10.59 -2.10 1.47
N GLN A 96 -11.76 -1.82 2.03
CA GLN A 96 -13.02 -2.37 1.53
C GLN A 96 -13.28 -1.95 0.09
N ARG A 97 -12.98 -0.71 -0.24
CA ARG A 97 -13.12 -0.20 -1.61
C ARG A 97 -12.19 -0.93 -2.57
N ALA A 98 -10.94 -1.15 -2.18
CA ALA A 98 -9.96 -1.87 -3.00
C ALA A 98 -10.43 -3.31 -3.24
N VAL A 99 -10.92 -3.99 -2.21
CA VAL A 99 -11.43 -5.36 -2.33
C VAL A 99 -12.63 -5.40 -3.27
N ARG A 100 -13.55 -4.46 -3.15
CA ARG A 100 -14.70 -4.38 -4.06
C ARG A 100 -14.29 -4.13 -5.51
N ALA A 101 -13.19 -3.42 -5.71
CA ALA A 101 -12.64 -3.17 -7.04
C ALA A 101 -11.95 -4.39 -7.65
N GLY A 102 -11.69 -5.43 -6.86
CA GLY A 102 -11.08 -6.67 -7.32
C GLY A 102 -9.66 -6.92 -6.86
N VAL A 103 -9.14 -6.11 -5.95
CA VAL A 103 -7.80 -6.32 -5.38
C VAL A 103 -7.79 -7.63 -4.58
N SER A 104 -6.80 -8.46 -4.83
CA SER A 104 -6.60 -9.72 -4.13
C SER A 104 -5.87 -9.49 -2.82
N THR A 105 -6.24 -10.22 -1.77
CA THR A 105 -5.63 -10.08 -0.44
C THR A 105 -5.04 -11.40 0.04
N LEU A 106 -4.01 -11.29 0.87
CA LEU A 106 -3.40 -12.43 1.56
C LEU A 106 -3.23 -12.03 3.03
N VAL A 107 -4.02 -12.65 3.90
CA VAL A 107 -4.06 -12.29 5.32
C VAL A 107 -3.13 -13.19 6.12
N GLY A 108 -2.20 -12.57 6.86
CA GLY A 108 -1.31 -13.27 7.78
C GLY A 108 -0.54 -14.43 7.15
N PRO A 109 0.14 -14.25 6.01
CA PRO A 109 0.81 -15.36 5.35
C PRO A 109 1.96 -15.90 6.19
N SER A 110 2.32 -17.16 5.96
CA SER A 110 3.55 -17.72 6.47
C SER A 110 4.74 -17.07 5.76
N ARG A 111 5.93 -17.25 6.35
CA ARG A 111 7.15 -16.74 5.75
C ARG A 111 7.36 -17.32 4.34
N ASP A 112 7.13 -18.61 4.16
CA ASP A 112 7.32 -19.27 2.87
C ASP A 112 6.34 -18.75 1.83
N GLU A 113 5.09 -18.53 2.21
CA GLU A 113 4.09 -17.94 1.32
C GLU A 113 4.50 -16.53 0.89
N LEU A 114 4.97 -15.73 1.84
CA LEU A 114 5.41 -14.37 1.55
C LEU A 114 6.63 -14.36 0.64
N GLU A 115 7.62 -15.19 0.92
CA GLU A 115 8.82 -15.29 0.08
C GLU A 115 8.47 -15.70 -1.36
N GLY A 116 7.58 -16.67 -1.51
CA GLY A 116 7.12 -17.09 -2.82
C GLY A 116 6.41 -16.00 -3.59
N LEU A 117 5.57 -15.24 -2.89
CA LEU A 117 4.85 -14.12 -3.49
C LEU A 117 5.79 -13.00 -3.92
N LEU A 118 6.75 -12.64 -3.07
CA LEU A 118 7.74 -11.62 -3.38
C LEU A 118 8.62 -12.03 -4.57
N SER A 119 9.01 -13.31 -4.64
CA SER A 119 9.81 -13.82 -5.74
C SER A 119 9.09 -13.77 -7.08
N ALA A 120 7.76 -13.90 -7.06
CA ALA A 120 6.95 -13.89 -8.27
C ALA A 120 6.53 -12.48 -8.70
N SER A 121 6.91 -11.45 -7.94
CA SER A 121 6.47 -10.08 -8.19
C SER A 121 7.54 -9.24 -8.85
N ASP A 122 7.12 -8.25 -9.65
CA ASP A 122 8.02 -7.30 -10.30
C ASP A 122 8.39 -6.15 -9.37
N VAL A 123 7.50 -5.80 -8.44
CA VAL A 123 7.70 -4.72 -7.48
C VAL A 123 6.97 -5.03 -6.19
N ALA A 124 7.54 -4.59 -5.07
CA ALA A 124 6.89 -4.62 -3.77
C ALA A 124 6.85 -3.21 -3.19
N LEU A 125 5.68 -2.81 -2.69
CA LEU A 125 5.50 -1.54 -1.99
C LEU A 125 5.44 -1.81 -0.49
N ASP A 126 6.32 -1.16 0.28
CA ASP A 126 6.33 -1.28 1.72
C ASP A 126 5.48 -0.17 2.34
N CYS A 127 4.28 -0.54 2.77
CA CYS A 127 3.34 0.35 3.45
C CYS A 127 3.08 -0.11 4.89
N MET A 128 4.02 -0.83 5.48
CA MET A 128 3.90 -1.33 6.86
C MET A 128 4.39 -0.33 7.88
N LEU A 129 5.40 0.45 7.54
CA LEU A 129 6.04 1.37 8.47
C LEU A 129 5.39 2.74 8.37
N GLY A 130 4.97 3.27 9.51
CA GLY A 130 4.39 4.59 9.59
C GLY A 130 5.39 5.63 10.05
N THR A 131 4.94 6.88 10.08
CA THR A 131 5.75 8.00 10.57
C THR A 131 6.11 7.88 12.05
N GLY A 132 5.36 7.08 12.82
CA GLY A 132 5.63 6.85 14.24
C GLY A 132 6.49 5.65 14.53
N PHE A 133 7.02 4.97 13.54
CA PHE A 133 7.85 3.78 13.74
C PHE A 133 9.27 4.16 14.17
N HIS A 134 9.76 3.54 15.23
CA HIS A 134 11.08 3.80 15.79
C HIS A 134 11.86 2.52 16.12
N GLY A 135 11.43 1.37 15.68
CA GLY A 135 12.10 0.11 15.91
C GLY A 135 12.99 -0.30 14.75
N ASP A 136 13.81 -1.31 15.00
CA ASP A 136 14.54 -1.99 13.95
C ASP A 136 13.59 -2.93 13.22
N VAL A 137 13.71 -3.00 11.96
CA VAL A 137 12.88 -3.85 11.11
C VAL A 137 13.59 -5.14 10.77
#